data_32924c901943aa830f22bf1a5a1946cf
#
_entry.id   32924c901943aa830f22bf1a5a1946cf
#
_cell.length_a   1.000
_cell.length_b   1.000
_cell.length_c   1.000
_cell.angle_alpha   90.00
_cell.angle_beta   90.00
_cell.angle_gamma   90.00
#
_symmetry.space_group_name_H-M   'P 1'
#
loop_
_entity.id
_entity.type
_entity.pdbx_description
1 polymer ?
#
loop_
_entity_poly.entity_id
_entity_poly.type
_entity_poly.pdbx_seq_one_letter_code
_entity_poly.pdbx_strand_id
1 'polypeptide(L)'
;MKKLLLGIFSFVFTNMLFGQSATQKYWVYFTDKNNAQYSIDQPLAYLSESAIQRRAKMGISINYYDIPVNAEYVTAIKNLGVNVIVESRWLNAVSVETNVEQLTAIQTLPFVKNTADVKRYAIIDDSGIPIDDNILLRTTNYIESDYGGAYNQNHMIDIDFLHNLGYRGQGIKIAVLDGGFDGVNIGEGFTSLHNKNQIIETRNFPDNNEDVFFSSTHGSNVLSIMAVDNPGVYIGSAPDAQYYLFRTEVVDSERAIEEDYWLQAAEYADFIGADIINSSLGYTTFDTIIDDHTYED
;
A
#
# COMPACT_ATOMS: atom_id res chain seq x y z
N MET A 1 81.34 13.40 25.06
CA MET A 1 80.01 13.98 25.05
C MET A 1 79.42 13.73 23.66
N LYS A 2 78.63 12.68 23.51
CA LYS A 2 77.97 12.31 22.23
C LYS A 2 76.56 12.91 22.26
N LYS A 3 76.25 13.75 21.29
CA LYS A 3 74.91 14.31 21.09
C LYS A 3 74.08 13.31 20.26
N LEU A 4 72.99 12.83 20.83
CA LEU A 4 72.01 11.97 20.16
C LEU A 4 70.98 12.86 19.47
N LEU A 5 70.94 12.83 18.15
CA LEU A 5 69.87 13.48 17.36
C LEU A 5 68.67 12.54 17.28
N LEU A 6 67.55 12.95 17.89
CA LEU A 6 66.28 12.26 17.78
C LEU A 6 65.52 12.83 16.56
N GLY A 7 65.43 12.07 15.49
CA GLY A 7 64.60 12.40 14.35
C GLY A 7 63.13 12.04 14.61
N ILE A 8 62.27 13.04 14.66
CA ILE A 8 60.80 12.84 14.76
C ILE A 8 60.27 12.59 13.33
N PHE A 9 59.88 11.36 13.05
CA PHE A 9 59.17 11.01 11.81
C PHE A 9 57.69 11.30 12.03
N SER A 10 57.18 12.43 11.49
CA SER A 10 55.75 12.77 11.50
C SER A 10 55.05 11.99 10.41
N PHE A 11 54.29 10.97 10.78
CA PHE A 11 53.41 10.22 9.87
C PHE A 11 52.14 11.02 9.67
N VAL A 12 52.00 11.73 8.55
CA VAL A 12 50.74 12.38 8.17
C VAL A 12 49.81 11.30 7.64
N PHE A 13 48.86 10.87 8.48
CA PHE A 13 47.70 10.07 8.03
C PHE A 13 46.76 11.01 7.28
N THR A 14 46.79 10.99 5.98
CA THR A 14 45.71 11.54 5.13
C THR A 14 44.50 10.59 5.24
N ASN A 15 43.57 10.94 6.11
CA ASN A 15 42.22 10.35 6.06
C ASN A 15 41.59 10.79 4.74
N MET A 16 41.59 9.92 3.73
CA MET A 16 40.66 10.04 2.61
C MET A 16 39.26 9.78 3.18
N LEU A 17 38.55 10.85 3.49
CA LEU A 17 37.10 10.82 3.63
C LEU A 17 36.53 10.47 2.25
N PHE A 18 36.23 9.20 2.06
CA PHE A 18 35.29 8.80 1.02
C PHE A 18 33.96 9.41 1.41
N GLY A 19 33.64 10.58 0.87
CA GLY A 19 32.29 11.12 0.95
C GLY A 19 31.35 10.09 0.34
N GLN A 20 30.51 9.48 1.16
CA GLN A 20 29.37 8.75 0.63
C GLN A 20 28.55 9.74 -0.19
N SER A 21 28.45 9.51 -1.48
CA SER A 21 27.56 10.27 -2.36
C SER A 21 26.15 10.13 -1.81
N ALA A 22 25.47 11.27 -1.60
CA ALA A 22 24.10 11.27 -1.10
C ALA A 22 23.21 10.42 -2.00
N THR A 23 22.44 9.50 -1.43
CA THR A 23 21.48 8.69 -2.16
C THR A 23 20.15 9.44 -2.27
N GLN A 24 19.46 9.25 -3.37
CA GLN A 24 18.11 9.75 -3.65
C GLN A 24 17.25 8.62 -4.21
N LYS A 25 15.94 8.81 -4.17
CA LYS A 25 14.98 7.84 -4.70
C LYS A 25 14.59 8.16 -6.12
N TYR A 26 14.50 7.12 -6.93
CA TYR A 26 14.12 7.19 -8.33
C TYR A 26 13.19 6.03 -8.70
N TRP A 27 12.20 6.32 -9.53
CA TRP A 27 11.53 5.28 -10.31
C TRP A 27 12.35 4.96 -11.55
N VAL A 28 12.55 3.67 -11.82
CA VAL A 28 13.20 3.13 -13.01
C VAL A 28 12.16 2.37 -13.80
N TYR A 29 11.70 2.96 -14.91
CA TYR A 29 10.68 2.36 -15.78
C TYR A 29 11.32 1.44 -16.80
N PHE A 30 10.69 0.30 -17.04
CA PHE A 30 11.17 -0.68 -18.01
C PHE A 30 10.49 -0.51 -19.37
N THR A 31 11.18 -0.94 -20.45
CA THR A 31 10.66 -0.89 -21.82
C THR A 31 9.51 -1.87 -22.03
N ASP A 32 9.55 -3.01 -21.37
CA ASP A 32 8.63 -4.11 -21.54
C ASP A 32 8.59 -5.03 -20.31
N LYS A 33 7.75 -6.07 -20.38
CA LYS A 33 7.67 -7.18 -19.41
C LYS A 33 8.01 -8.51 -20.08
N ASN A 34 8.97 -8.51 -21.00
CA ASN A 34 9.41 -9.74 -21.68
C ASN A 34 9.91 -10.75 -20.65
N ASN A 35 8.99 -11.49 -20.08
CA ASN A 35 9.22 -12.43 -19.01
C ASN A 35 8.70 -13.79 -19.44
N ALA A 36 9.63 -14.68 -19.81
CA ALA A 36 9.27 -16.05 -20.17
C ALA A 36 8.66 -16.85 -18.99
N GLN A 37 8.75 -16.32 -17.76
CA GLN A 37 8.23 -16.99 -16.56
C GLN A 37 6.72 -16.82 -16.38
N TYR A 38 6.13 -15.72 -16.87
CA TYR A 38 4.71 -15.40 -16.67
C TYR A 38 3.99 -15.17 -17.98
N SER A 39 2.75 -15.70 -18.08
CA SER A 39 1.87 -15.55 -19.24
C SER A 39 0.46 -15.18 -18.78
N ILE A 40 -0.24 -14.38 -19.59
CA ILE A 40 -1.66 -14.04 -19.38
C ILE A 40 -2.52 -15.31 -19.26
N ASP A 41 -2.15 -16.38 -19.97
CA ASP A 41 -2.87 -17.65 -19.96
C ASP A 41 -2.67 -18.49 -18.67
N GLN A 42 -1.74 -18.08 -17.81
CA GLN A 42 -1.42 -18.77 -16.57
C GLN A 42 -1.46 -17.82 -15.35
N PRO A 43 -2.59 -17.14 -15.08
CA PRO A 43 -2.67 -16.10 -14.07
C PRO A 43 -2.45 -16.58 -12.64
N LEU A 44 -2.71 -17.84 -12.33
CA LEU A 44 -2.42 -18.43 -11.00
C LEU A 44 -0.93 -18.41 -10.63
N ALA A 45 -0.04 -18.19 -11.60
CA ALA A 45 1.39 -18.07 -11.31
C ALA A 45 1.75 -16.71 -10.64
N TYR A 46 0.85 -15.70 -10.73
CA TYR A 46 1.11 -14.34 -10.24
C TYR A 46 -0.13 -13.59 -9.70
N LEU A 47 -1.28 -14.22 -9.63
CA LEU A 47 -2.49 -13.73 -8.96
C LEU A 47 -3.05 -14.81 -8.05
N SER A 48 -3.66 -14.42 -6.93
CA SER A 48 -4.39 -15.35 -6.08
C SER A 48 -5.64 -15.86 -6.77
N GLU A 49 -6.13 -17.03 -6.35
CA GLU A 49 -7.41 -17.54 -6.83
C GLU A 49 -8.56 -16.56 -6.55
N SER A 50 -8.55 -15.90 -5.39
CA SER A 50 -9.53 -14.88 -5.02
C SER A 50 -9.52 -13.69 -5.98
N ALA A 51 -8.33 -13.22 -6.38
CA ALA A 51 -8.20 -12.14 -7.35
C ALA A 51 -8.76 -12.52 -8.73
N ILE A 52 -8.53 -13.77 -9.15
CA ILE A 52 -9.05 -14.27 -10.44
C ILE A 52 -10.58 -14.39 -10.38
N GLN A 53 -11.13 -14.94 -9.29
CA GLN A 53 -12.58 -15.06 -9.10
C GLN A 53 -13.26 -13.70 -9.05
N ARG A 54 -12.68 -12.70 -8.36
CA ARG A 54 -13.18 -11.33 -8.33
C ARG A 54 -13.22 -10.73 -9.73
N ARG A 55 -12.13 -10.83 -10.50
CA ARG A 55 -12.08 -10.33 -11.88
C ARG A 55 -13.14 -11.00 -12.76
N ALA A 56 -13.29 -12.30 -12.64
CA ALA A 56 -14.32 -13.05 -13.39
C ALA A 56 -15.74 -12.57 -13.03
N LYS A 57 -16.03 -12.40 -11.73
CA LYS A 57 -17.31 -11.88 -11.23
C LYS A 57 -17.60 -10.48 -11.75
N MET A 58 -16.60 -9.61 -11.80
CA MET A 58 -16.72 -8.21 -12.23
C MET A 58 -16.54 -8.00 -13.74
N GLY A 59 -16.28 -9.05 -14.52
CA GLY A 59 -16.03 -8.94 -15.96
C GLY A 59 -14.70 -8.25 -16.30
N ILE A 60 -13.73 -8.24 -15.38
CA ILE A 60 -12.41 -7.63 -15.57
C ILE A 60 -11.48 -8.65 -16.22
N SER A 61 -10.96 -8.34 -17.39
CA SER A 61 -10.00 -9.19 -18.08
C SER A 61 -8.61 -9.12 -17.44
N ILE A 62 -7.95 -10.26 -17.32
CA ILE A 62 -6.53 -10.31 -16.98
C ILE A 62 -5.74 -9.78 -18.19
N ASN A 63 -4.78 -8.89 -17.91
CA ASN A 63 -4.05 -8.20 -18.96
C ASN A 63 -2.58 -7.94 -18.60
N TYR A 64 -1.91 -7.16 -19.43
CA TYR A 64 -0.49 -6.83 -19.29
C TYR A 64 -0.11 -6.22 -17.92
N TYR A 65 -0.99 -5.41 -17.32
CA TYR A 65 -0.72 -4.76 -16.03
C TYR A 65 -0.73 -5.75 -14.84
N ASP A 66 -1.35 -6.91 -15.02
CA ASP A 66 -1.36 -7.96 -14.00
C ASP A 66 -0.03 -8.73 -13.92
N ILE A 67 0.72 -8.78 -15.03
CA ILE A 67 1.99 -9.51 -15.12
C ILE A 67 3.06 -8.79 -14.27
N PRO A 68 3.82 -9.50 -13.41
CA PRO A 68 4.93 -8.93 -12.66
C PRO A 68 6.01 -8.31 -13.57
N VAL A 69 6.82 -7.43 -13.01
CA VAL A 69 8.01 -6.92 -13.68
C VAL A 69 9.00 -8.05 -14.00
N ASN A 70 9.83 -7.84 -15.02
CA ASN A 70 10.84 -8.84 -15.39
C ASN A 70 11.90 -8.99 -14.27
N ALA A 71 11.96 -10.18 -13.66
CA ALA A 71 12.87 -10.48 -12.57
C ALA A 71 14.37 -10.39 -12.96
N GLU A 72 14.71 -10.59 -14.23
CA GLU A 72 16.08 -10.43 -14.71
C GLU A 72 16.49 -8.95 -14.73
N TYR A 73 15.55 -8.04 -15.09
CA TYR A 73 15.77 -6.59 -15.06
C TYR A 73 16.00 -6.11 -13.63
N VAL A 74 15.17 -6.57 -12.70
CA VAL A 74 15.32 -6.28 -11.27
C VAL A 74 16.67 -6.77 -10.75
N THR A 75 17.04 -8.00 -11.10
CA THR A 75 18.33 -8.59 -10.71
C THR A 75 19.51 -7.81 -11.27
N ALA A 76 19.43 -7.37 -12.52
CA ALA A 76 20.49 -6.57 -13.14
C ALA A 76 20.70 -5.22 -12.42
N ILE A 77 19.60 -4.56 -11.98
CA ILE A 77 19.68 -3.34 -11.17
C ILE A 77 20.31 -3.64 -9.80
N LYS A 78 19.87 -4.68 -9.11
CA LYS A 78 20.43 -5.10 -7.79
C LYS A 78 21.94 -5.39 -7.90
N ASN A 79 22.39 -5.95 -9.02
CA ASN A 79 23.81 -6.25 -9.26
C ASN A 79 24.70 -4.99 -9.42
N LEU A 80 24.12 -3.82 -9.65
CA LEU A 80 24.81 -2.54 -9.58
C LEU A 80 25.03 -2.03 -8.15
N GLY A 81 24.66 -2.81 -7.13
CA GLY A 81 24.73 -2.42 -5.72
C GLY A 81 23.64 -1.42 -5.32
N VAL A 82 22.53 -1.39 -6.04
CA VAL A 82 21.38 -0.50 -5.81
C VAL A 82 20.35 -1.18 -4.94
N ASN A 83 19.79 -0.45 -3.98
CA ASN A 83 18.70 -0.92 -3.15
C ASN A 83 17.37 -0.74 -3.90
N VAL A 84 16.71 -1.84 -4.25
CA VAL A 84 15.35 -1.85 -4.82
C VAL A 84 14.35 -1.89 -3.67
N ILE A 85 13.49 -0.87 -3.60
CA ILE A 85 12.52 -0.66 -2.51
C ILE A 85 11.19 -1.33 -2.87
N VAL A 86 10.62 -0.99 -4.05
CA VAL A 86 9.33 -1.49 -4.54
C VAL A 86 9.48 -1.98 -5.97
N GLU A 87 8.78 -3.06 -6.29
CA GLU A 87 8.60 -3.59 -7.64
C GLU A 87 7.13 -3.40 -8.02
N SER A 88 6.83 -2.51 -8.97
CA SER A 88 5.45 -2.22 -9.40
C SER A 88 5.13 -2.87 -10.73
N ARG A 89 4.16 -3.79 -10.71
CA ARG A 89 3.62 -4.38 -11.93
C ARG A 89 2.74 -3.40 -12.72
N TRP A 90 2.04 -2.51 -12.03
CA TRP A 90 1.17 -1.53 -12.69
C TRP A 90 1.96 -0.49 -13.45
N LEU A 91 3.06 0.01 -12.86
CA LEU A 91 3.94 0.99 -13.50
C LEU A 91 4.97 0.36 -14.45
N ASN A 92 5.15 -0.97 -14.40
CA ASN A 92 6.27 -1.67 -15.05
C ASN A 92 7.62 -1.03 -14.70
N ALA A 93 7.86 -0.87 -13.40
CA ALA A 93 8.97 -0.11 -12.88
C ALA A 93 9.44 -0.66 -11.53
N VAL A 94 10.59 -0.19 -11.07
CA VAL A 94 11.06 -0.37 -9.69
C VAL A 94 11.39 0.98 -9.08
N SER A 95 11.07 1.13 -7.79
CA SER A 95 11.56 2.24 -6.97
C SER A 95 12.91 1.85 -6.37
N VAL A 96 13.90 2.72 -6.47
CA VAL A 96 15.28 2.47 -6.04
C VAL A 96 15.82 3.62 -5.21
N GLU A 97 16.67 3.29 -4.25
CA GLU A 97 17.52 4.26 -3.58
C GLU A 97 18.95 4.15 -4.14
N THR A 98 19.45 5.22 -4.74
CA THR A 98 20.72 5.18 -5.52
C THR A 98 21.41 6.54 -5.51
N ASN A 99 22.71 6.54 -5.78
CA ASN A 99 23.49 7.74 -6.02
C ASN A 99 23.58 8.06 -7.53
N VAL A 100 24.13 9.25 -7.86
CA VAL A 100 24.22 9.75 -9.25
C VAL A 100 25.02 8.82 -10.16
N GLU A 101 26.08 8.18 -9.66
CA GLU A 101 26.94 7.29 -10.42
C GLU A 101 26.17 5.99 -10.78
N GLN A 102 25.51 5.40 -9.80
CA GLN A 102 24.67 4.21 -9.99
C GLN A 102 23.48 4.53 -10.90
N LEU A 103 22.83 5.69 -10.73
CA LEU A 103 21.72 6.14 -11.59
C LEU A 103 22.18 6.22 -13.06
N THR A 104 23.35 6.79 -13.29
CA THR A 104 23.93 6.86 -14.64
C THR A 104 24.14 5.47 -15.22
N ALA A 105 24.65 4.52 -14.42
CA ALA A 105 24.80 3.13 -14.84
C ALA A 105 23.47 2.47 -15.17
N ILE A 106 22.43 2.68 -14.35
CA ILE A 106 21.07 2.18 -14.60
C ILE A 106 20.54 2.69 -15.94
N GLN A 107 20.71 3.99 -16.23
CA GLN A 107 20.22 4.61 -17.46
C GLN A 107 20.87 4.07 -18.74
N THR A 108 22.02 3.40 -18.63
CA THR A 108 22.68 2.74 -19.79
C THR A 108 22.13 1.35 -20.07
N LEU A 109 21.32 0.77 -19.21
CA LEU A 109 20.78 -0.57 -19.41
C LEU A 109 19.72 -0.58 -20.53
N PRO A 110 19.80 -1.51 -21.49
CA PRO A 110 18.96 -1.48 -22.69
C PRO A 110 17.46 -1.66 -22.45
N PHE A 111 17.09 -2.20 -21.30
CA PHE A 111 15.72 -2.43 -20.89
C PHE A 111 15.15 -1.29 -20.02
N VAL A 112 15.94 -0.27 -19.71
CA VAL A 112 15.48 0.93 -19.00
C VAL A 112 14.91 1.92 -20.00
N LYS A 113 13.63 2.25 -19.85
CA LYS A 113 12.92 3.20 -20.71
C LYS A 113 13.25 4.65 -20.32
N ASN A 114 13.13 4.96 -19.04
CA ASN A 114 13.45 6.25 -18.43
C ASN A 114 13.58 6.08 -16.92
N THR A 115 14.09 7.12 -16.27
CA THR A 115 14.09 7.26 -14.82
C THR A 115 13.39 8.57 -14.45
N ALA A 116 12.71 8.61 -13.31
CA ALA A 116 12.08 9.81 -12.77
C ALA A 116 12.35 9.90 -11.28
N ASP A 117 12.50 11.12 -10.77
CA ASP A 117 12.48 11.36 -9.33
C ASP A 117 11.15 10.86 -8.76
N VAL A 118 11.13 10.41 -7.51
CA VAL A 118 9.90 9.94 -6.83
C VAL A 118 9.00 11.14 -6.51
N LYS A 119 8.63 11.95 -7.49
CA LYS A 119 7.89 13.21 -7.29
C LYS A 119 6.63 13.37 -8.14
N ARG A 120 6.30 12.44 -9.04
CA ARG A 120 5.20 12.70 -9.99
C ARG A 120 4.45 11.46 -10.40
N TYR A 121 3.13 11.45 -10.16
CA TYR A 121 2.21 10.47 -10.74
C TYR A 121 1.07 11.17 -11.49
N ALA A 122 0.72 10.63 -12.66
CA ALA A 122 -0.44 11.03 -13.45
C ALA A 122 -1.67 10.22 -13.02
N ILE A 123 -2.79 10.90 -12.86
CA ILE A 123 -4.11 10.33 -12.53
C ILE A 123 -4.62 9.52 -13.71
N ILE A 124 -5.14 8.31 -13.47
CA ILE A 124 -5.85 7.47 -14.44
C ILE A 124 -7.35 7.51 -14.13
N ASP A 125 -8.12 7.68 -15.19
CA ASP A 125 -9.56 7.91 -15.28
C ASP A 125 -10.40 6.73 -14.72
N ASP A 126 -11.54 7.08 -14.07
CA ASP A 126 -12.45 6.18 -13.36
C ASP A 126 -13.58 5.69 -14.27
N SER A 127 -13.75 4.38 -14.41
CA SER A 127 -14.89 3.76 -15.08
C SER A 127 -15.65 2.85 -14.12
N GLY A 128 -16.91 3.21 -13.87
CA GLY A 128 -17.80 2.60 -12.88
C GLY A 128 -18.05 1.09 -13.01
N ILE A 129 -18.29 0.45 -11.88
CA ILE A 129 -18.45 -1.00 -11.66
C ILE A 129 -19.95 -1.39 -11.71
N PRO A 130 -20.35 -2.48 -12.39
CA PRO A 130 -21.72 -2.98 -12.37
C PRO A 130 -22.03 -3.75 -11.06
N ILE A 131 -23.22 -3.59 -10.54
CA ILE A 131 -23.72 -4.29 -9.32
C ILE A 131 -24.41 -5.59 -9.73
N ASP A 132 -24.11 -6.70 -9.00
CA ASP A 132 -24.74 -8.02 -9.19
C ASP A 132 -25.95 -8.19 -8.26
N ASP A 133 -27.14 -8.46 -8.82
CA ASP A 133 -28.44 -8.48 -8.14
C ASP A 133 -28.78 -9.82 -7.42
N ASN A 134 -27.84 -10.77 -7.29
CA ASN A 134 -28.14 -12.14 -6.81
C ASN A 134 -27.76 -12.45 -5.36
N ILE A 135 -27.77 -11.48 -4.47
CA ILE A 135 -27.54 -11.73 -3.03
C ILE A 135 -28.86 -12.07 -2.35
N LEU A 136 -28.97 -13.27 -1.73
CA LEU A 136 -30.09 -13.64 -0.85
C LEU A 136 -30.03 -12.78 0.43
N LEU A 137 -30.80 -11.72 0.45
CA LEU A 137 -30.86 -10.77 1.54
C LEU A 137 -31.77 -11.29 2.67
N ARG A 138 -31.26 -11.22 3.91
CA ARG A 138 -32.10 -11.32 5.09
C ARG A 138 -32.61 -9.92 5.42
N THR A 139 -33.89 -9.72 5.38
CA THR A 139 -34.49 -8.48 5.90
C THR A 139 -34.35 -8.42 7.42
N THR A 140 -33.77 -7.35 7.93
CA THR A 140 -33.67 -7.00 9.34
C THR A 140 -34.45 -5.72 9.56
N ASN A 141 -34.93 -5.50 10.79
CA ASN A 141 -35.66 -4.26 11.15
C ASN A 141 -34.79 -3.44 12.11
N TYR A 142 -33.66 -2.92 11.65
CA TYR A 142 -32.86 -1.98 12.41
C TYR A 142 -33.60 -0.64 12.56
N ILE A 143 -33.58 -0.09 13.76
CA ILE A 143 -34.15 1.21 14.11
C ILE A 143 -33.03 2.16 14.59
N GLU A 144 -33.34 3.44 14.70
CA GLU A 144 -32.40 4.48 15.14
C GLU A 144 -31.57 4.09 16.36
N SER A 145 -32.26 3.55 17.42
CA SER A 145 -31.58 3.16 18.66
C SER A 145 -30.55 2.04 18.49
N ASP A 146 -30.66 1.22 17.47
CA ASP A 146 -29.67 0.15 17.22
C ASP A 146 -28.33 0.71 16.73
N TYR A 147 -28.36 1.82 15.99
CA TYR A 147 -27.16 2.48 15.50
C TYR A 147 -26.43 3.31 16.56
N GLY A 148 -27.12 3.74 17.62
CA GLY A 148 -26.53 4.58 18.65
C GLY A 148 -25.84 5.82 18.08
N GLY A 149 -24.57 6.01 18.39
CA GLY A 149 -23.78 7.16 17.91
C GLY A 149 -23.58 7.22 16.39
N ALA A 150 -23.77 6.11 15.67
CA ALA A 150 -23.58 6.04 14.22
C ALA A 150 -24.84 6.42 13.41
N TYR A 151 -26.00 6.64 14.06
CA TYR A 151 -27.26 6.80 13.33
C TYR A 151 -27.23 7.92 12.30
N ASN A 152 -26.89 9.13 12.70
CA ASN A 152 -26.97 10.29 11.82
C ASN A 152 -26.10 10.14 10.55
N GLN A 153 -24.88 9.62 10.70
CA GLN A 153 -23.97 9.43 9.55
C GLN A 153 -24.45 8.34 8.61
N ASN A 154 -24.99 7.25 9.11
CA ASN A 154 -25.49 6.15 8.30
C ASN A 154 -26.83 6.51 7.63
N HIS A 155 -27.75 7.16 8.37
CA HIS A 155 -29.03 7.60 7.85
C HIS A 155 -28.90 8.67 6.77
N MET A 156 -27.94 9.58 6.89
CA MET A 156 -27.70 10.65 5.90
C MET A 156 -27.40 10.10 4.49
N ILE A 157 -26.87 8.88 4.38
CA ILE A 157 -26.50 8.22 3.13
C ILE A 157 -27.26 6.90 2.92
N ASP A 158 -28.42 6.74 3.59
CA ASP A 158 -29.33 5.60 3.47
C ASP A 158 -28.75 4.21 3.80
N ILE A 159 -27.68 4.13 4.62
CA ILE A 159 -27.07 2.86 5.05
C ILE A 159 -28.05 2.04 5.91
N ASP A 160 -28.81 2.66 6.79
CA ASP A 160 -29.84 2.01 7.60
C ASP A 160 -30.93 1.36 6.71
N PHE A 161 -31.31 2.00 5.62
CA PHE A 161 -32.20 1.43 4.62
C PHE A 161 -31.58 0.21 3.95
N LEU A 162 -30.31 0.29 3.53
CA LEU A 162 -29.56 -0.84 2.92
C LEU A 162 -29.42 -2.01 3.92
N HIS A 163 -29.11 -1.73 5.18
CA HIS A 163 -29.04 -2.76 6.22
C HIS A 163 -30.38 -3.45 6.44
N ASN A 164 -31.48 -2.70 6.40
CA ASN A 164 -32.83 -3.27 6.52
C ASN A 164 -33.21 -4.13 5.30
N LEU A 165 -32.63 -3.87 4.14
CA LEU A 165 -32.69 -4.77 2.98
C LEU A 165 -31.73 -5.97 3.08
N GLY A 166 -30.85 -5.99 4.10
CA GLY A 166 -29.89 -7.06 4.35
C GLY A 166 -28.49 -6.83 3.73
N TYR A 167 -28.25 -5.68 3.12
CA TYR A 167 -26.93 -5.32 2.59
C TYR A 167 -26.04 -4.75 3.70
N ARG A 168 -25.13 -5.55 4.24
CA ARG A 168 -24.24 -5.21 5.35
C ARG A 168 -22.75 -5.48 5.02
N GLY A 169 -22.41 -5.72 3.75
CA GLY A 169 -21.06 -6.02 3.30
C GLY A 169 -20.69 -7.51 3.25
N GLN A 170 -21.66 -8.41 3.34
CA GLN A 170 -21.43 -9.87 3.29
C GLN A 170 -20.73 -10.27 1.98
N GLY A 171 -19.62 -11.00 2.11
CA GLY A 171 -18.83 -11.51 1.00
C GLY A 171 -17.97 -10.45 0.30
N ILE A 172 -17.94 -9.21 0.83
CA ILE A 172 -17.07 -8.12 0.36
C ILE A 172 -15.80 -8.09 1.21
N LYS A 173 -14.65 -7.93 0.55
CA LYS A 173 -13.33 -7.78 1.16
C LYS A 173 -12.81 -6.38 0.97
N ILE A 174 -12.55 -5.68 2.06
CA ILE A 174 -12.12 -4.28 2.07
C ILE A 174 -10.68 -4.22 2.59
N ALA A 175 -9.76 -3.69 1.78
CA ALA A 175 -8.42 -3.35 2.23
C ALA A 175 -8.42 -1.90 2.75
N VAL A 176 -8.03 -1.72 4.02
CA VAL A 176 -7.89 -0.40 4.66
C VAL A 176 -6.41 -0.07 4.71
N LEU A 177 -6.00 0.97 3.99
CA LEU A 177 -4.64 1.48 3.94
C LEU A 177 -4.56 2.73 4.83
N ASP A 178 -3.73 2.68 5.89
CA ASP A 178 -3.70 3.75 6.91
C ASP A 178 -2.37 3.77 7.69
N GLY A 179 -2.22 4.71 8.61
CA GLY A 179 -1.02 4.91 9.44
C GLY A 179 -0.85 3.90 10.59
N GLY A 180 -1.86 3.09 10.87
CA GLY A 180 -1.86 2.10 11.95
C GLY A 180 -3.26 1.88 12.52
N PHE A 181 -3.40 0.81 13.31
CA PHE A 181 -4.69 0.33 13.84
C PHE A 181 -4.59 0.07 15.35
N ASP A 182 -4.01 1.03 16.08
CA ASP A 182 -3.81 0.90 17.53
C ASP A 182 -5.15 0.72 18.25
N GLY A 183 -5.20 -0.28 19.13
CA GLY A 183 -6.37 -0.64 19.91
C GLY A 183 -7.41 -1.51 19.20
N VAL A 184 -7.29 -1.80 17.91
CA VAL A 184 -8.23 -2.71 17.21
C VAL A 184 -8.17 -4.13 17.77
N ASN A 185 -6.99 -4.62 18.11
CA ASN A 185 -6.76 -5.97 18.62
C ASN A 185 -7.30 -6.21 20.04
N ILE A 186 -7.56 -5.15 20.82
CA ILE A 186 -7.96 -5.24 22.23
C ILE A 186 -9.24 -4.45 22.56
N GLY A 187 -9.71 -3.59 21.67
CA GLY A 187 -10.84 -2.69 21.90
C GLY A 187 -12.18 -3.41 21.91
N GLU A 188 -13.01 -3.16 22.92
CA GLU A 188 -14.34 -3.79 23.06
C GLU A 188 -15.24 -3.51 21.85
N GLY A 189 -15.10 -2.35 21.19
CA GLY A 189 -15.84 -1.99 19.99
C GLY A 189 -15.61 -2.93 18.80
N PHE A 190 -14.45 -3.59 18.75
CA PHE A 190 -14.07 -4.52 17.69
C PHE A 190 -14.30 -6.01 18.04
N THR A 191 -14.94 -6.29 19.18
CA THR A 191 -15.20 -7.68 19.62
C THR A 191 -15.95 -8.49 18.58
N SER A 192 -16.95 -7.90 17.90
CA SER A 192 -17.68 -8.57 16.83
C SER A 192 -16.79 -8.96 15.67
N LEU A 193 -15.87 -8.09 15.28
CA LEU A 193 -14.91 -8.29 14.21
C LEU A 193 -14.00 -9.51 14.46
N HIS A 194 -13.52 -9.63 15.71
CA HIS A 194 -12.68 -10.77 16.13
C HIS A 194 -13.50 -12.06 16.22
N ASN A 195 -14.67 -12.02 16.83
CA ASN A 195 -15.53 -13.18 16.99
C ASN A 195 -15.98 -13.79 15.66
N LYS A 196 -16.15 -12.96 14.63
CA LYS A 196 -16.52 -13.35 13.27
C LYS A 196 -15.32 -13.65 12.37
N ASN A 197 -14.08 -13.50 12.86
CA ASN A 197 -12.83 -13.63 12.07
C ASN A 197 -12.86 -12.76 10.80
N GLN A 198 -13.29 -11.51 10.93
CA GLN A 198 -13.44 -10.60 9.79
C GLN A 198 -12.13 -9.93 9.39
N ILE A 199 -11.14 -9.81 10.28
CA ILE A 199 -9.77 -9.40 9.92
C ILE A 199 -9.08 -10.63 9.35
N ILE A 200 -8.89 -10.66 8.02
CA ILE A 200 -8.34 -11.82 7.32
C ILE A 200 -6.83 -11.76 7.11
N GLU A 201 -6.24 -10.56 7.09
CA GLU A 201 -4.81 -10.38 7.02
C GLU A 201 -4.42 -8.99 7.50
N THR A 202 -3.24 -8.87 8.10
CA THR A 202 -2.59 -7.60 8.44
C THR A 202 -1.21 -7.53 7.80
N ARG A 203 -0.78 -6.34 7.36
CA ARG A 203 0.55 -6.13 6.80
C ARG A 203 1.05 -4.72 7.03
N ASN A 204 2.29 -4.64 7.49
CA ASN A 204 3.01 -3.39 7.72
C ASN A 204 4.08 -3.25 6.63
N PHE A 205 3.84 -2.37 5.65
CA PHE A 205 4.72 -2.18 4.51
C PHE A 205 6.00 -1.41 4.87
N PRO A 206 5.96 -0.33 5.68
CA PRO A 206 7.16 0.34 6.15
C PRO A 206 8.17 -0.58 6.84
N ASP A 207 7.70 -1.45 7.74
CA ASP A 207 8.57 -2.30 8.56
C ASP A 207 8.67 -3.74 8.04
N ASN A 208 7.96 -4.05 6.96
CA ASN A 208 7.92 -5.36 6.30
C ASN A 208 7.62 -6.52 7.28
N ASN A 209 6.57 -6.36 8.08
CA ASN A 209 6.06 -7.37 9.00
C ASN A 209 4.51 -7.38 9.04
N GLU A 210 3.90 -8.08 9.99
CA GLU A 210 2.44 -8.21 10.11
C GLU A 210 1.83 -7.34 11.22
N ASP A 211 2.64 -6.71 12.07
CA ASP A 211 2.14 -5.89 13.18
C ASP A 211 1.70 -4.52 12.68
N VAL A 212 0.41 -4.23 12.86
CA VAL A 212 -0.24 -2.97 12.47
C VAL A 212 -0.99 -2.32 13.65
N PHE A 213 -1.02 -3.00 14.81
CA PHE A 213 -1.83 -2.59 15.97
C PHE A 213 -1.11 -1.59 16.87
N PHE A 214 -0.46 -0.63 16.27
CA PHE A 214 0.29 0.44 16.96
C PHE A 214 0.38 1.69 16.07
N SER A 215 1.16 2.67 16.49
CA SER A 215 1.54 3.88 15.74
C SER A 215 0.42 4.92 15.61
N SER A 216 -0.76 4.58 15.13
CA SER A 216 -1.85 5.53 14.94
C SER A 216 -3.21 4.91 15.30
N THR A 217 -4.06 5.71 15.93
CA THR A 217 -5.49 5.39 16.12
C THR A 217 -6.36 5.84 14.94
N HIS A 218 -5.79 6.53 13.94
CA HIS A 218 -6.54 7.03 12.80
C HIS A 218 -7.17 5.89 12.01
N GLY A 219 -6.40 4.88 11.61
CA GLY A 219 -6.94 3.70 10.92
C GLY A 219 -7.95 2.90 11.76
N SER A 220 -7.81 2.90 13.09
CA SER A 220 -8.82 2.32 14.00
C SER A 220 -10.14 3.06 13.91
N ASN A 221 -10.11 4.40 13.88
CA ASN A 221 -11.28 5.23 13.71
C ASN A 221 -11.93 5.02 12.34
N VAL A 222 -11.12 5.00 11.25
CA VAL A 222 -11.59 4.71 9.90
C VAL A 222 -12.25 3.33 9.82
N LEU A 223 -11.60 2.31 10.37
CA LEU A 223 -12.14 0.95 10.42
C LEU A 223 -13.45 0.89 11.22
N SER A 224 -13.55 1.62 12.34
CA SER A 224 -14.74 1.62 13.19
C SER A 224 -15.99 2.09 12.47
N ILE A 225 -15.85 3.10 11.61
CA ILE A 225 -16.97 3.66 10.81
C ILE A 225 -17.58 2.61 9.88
N MET A 226 -16.79 1.64 9.45
CA MET A 226 -17.22 0.57 8.55
C MET A 226 -17.60 -0.72 9.30
N ALA A 227 -16.77 -1.15 10.24
CA ALA A 227 -16.68 -2.54 10.69
C ALA A 227 -17.38 -2.84 12.02
N VAL A 228 -17.55 -1.84 12.89
CA VAL A 228 -18.13 -2.08 14.22
C VAL A 228 -19.58 -2.59 14.11
N ASP A 229 -19.90 -3.63 14.88
CA ASP A 229 -21.24 -4.22 14.99
C ASP A 229 -21.59 -4.39 16.47
N ASN A 230 -21.96 -3.29 17.11
CA ASN A 230 -22.36 -3.23 18.52
C ASN A 230 -23.73 -2.51 18.65
N PRO A 231 -24.83 -3.25 18.45
CA PRO A 231 -26.18 -2.69 18.48
C PRO A 231 -26.47 -1.92 19.77
N GLY A 232 -27.07 -0.75 19.64
CA GLY A 232 -27.37 0.17 20.75
C GLY A 232 -26.20 1.11 21.10
N VAL A 233 -25.00 0.88 20.56
CA VAL A 233 -23.81 1.71 20.79
C VAL A 233 -23.31 2.31 19.48
N TYR A 234 -22.98 1.45 18.51
CA TYR A 234 -22.46 1.84 17.20
C TYR A 234 -22.57 0.68 16.19
N ILE A 235 -23.17 0.92 15.03
CA ILE A 235 -23.15 0.00 13.89
C ILE A 235 -22.50 0.73 12.72
N GLY A 236 -21.42 0.18 12.17
CA GLY A 236 -20.72 0.71 11.00
C GLY A 236 -21.47 0.45 9.70
N SER A 237 -20.94 0.97 8.58
CA SER A 237 -21.59 0.88 7.26
C SER A 237 -21.48 -0.51 6.60
N ALA A 238 -20.49 -1.31 6.95
CA ALA A 238 -20.24 -2.63 6.37
C ALA A 238 -19.84 -3.67 7.45
N PRO A 239 -20.65 -3.87 8.51
CA PRO A 239 -20.27 -4.65 9.70
C PRO A 239 -20.18 -6.15 9.47
N ASP A 240 -20.55 -6.64 8.29
CA ASP A 240 -20.44 -8.04 7.90
C ASP A 240 -19.42 -8.26 6.76
N ALA A 241 -18.66 -7.22 6.35
CA ALA A 241 -17.54 -7.34 5.43
C ALA A 241 -16.33 -8.00 6.08
N GLN A 242 -15.38 -8.42 5.27
CA GLN A 242 -14.06 -8.88 5.70
C GLN A 242 -13.02 -7.79 5.42
N TYR A 243 -11.97 -7.71 6.25
CA TYR A 243 -11.02 -6.62 6.22
C TYR A 243 -9.58 -7.11 6.12
N TYR A 244 -8.81 -6.44 5.26
CA TYR A 244 -7.36 -6.42 5.27
C TYR A 244 -6.92 -5.11 5.90
N LEU A 245 -5.98 -5.15 6.85
CA LEU A 245 -5.48 -3.95 7.51
C LEU A 245 -4.01 -3.73 7.12
N PHE A 246 -3.76 -2.68 6.34
CA PHE A 246 -2.44 -2.40 5.80
C PHE A 246 -1.92 -1.07 6.31
N ARG A 247 -0.79 -1.13 7.03
CA ARG A 247 -0.07 0.08 7.42
C ARG A 247 0.84 0.51 6.27
N THR A 248 0.68 1.77 5.82
CA THR A 248 1.43 2.36 4.71
C THR A 248 2.19 3.62 5.11
N GLU A 249 1.93 4.17 6.30
CA GLU A 249 2.47 5.44 6.77
C GLU A 249 3.54 5.26 7.86
N VAL A 250 4.45 6.23 7.94
CA VAL A 250 5.43 6.41 9.03
C VAL A 250 5.03 7.66 9.80
N VAL A 251 4.11 7.52 10.76
CA VAL A 251 3.36 8.60 11.44
C VAL A 251 4.22 9.73 12.01
N ASP A 252 5.50 9.48 12.32
CA ASP A 252 6.41 10.49 12.87
C ASP A 252 7.07 11.37 11.77
N SER A 253 6.77 11.13 10.49
CA SER A 253 7.37 11.86 9.38
C SER A 253 6.53 11.75 8.12
N GLU A 254 6.41 12.85 7.37
CA GLU A 254 5.77 12.91 6.05
C GLU A 254 6.83 12.82 4.95
N ARG A 255 6.92 11.69 4.28
CA ARG A 255 7.95 11.42 3.27
C ARG A 255 7.37 10.80 2.01
N ALA A 256 7.91 11.18 0.85
CA ALA A 256 7.51 10.64 -0.45
C ALA A 256 7.61 9.09 -0.57
N ILE A 257 8.33 8.41 0.35
CA ILE A 257 8.36 6.93 0.39
C ILE A 257 7.02 6.32 0.74
N GLU A 258 6.15 7.05 1.41
CA GLU A 258 4.84 6.55 1.83
C GLU A 258 3.94 6.30 0.62
N GLU A 259 4.12 7.06 -0.45
CA GLU A 259 3.47 6.79 -1.74
C GLU A 259 3.92 5.44 -2.34
N ASP A 260 5.20 5.10 -2.21
CA ASP A 260 5.72 3.79 -2.63
C ASP A 260 5.09 2.65 -1.81
N TYR A 261 4.96 2.83 -0.48
CA TYR A 261 4.30 1.85 0.39
C TYR A 261 2.81 1.75 0.09
N TRP A 262 2.15 2.88 -0.17
CA TRP A 262 0.76 2.90 -0.58
C TRP A 262 0.55 2.14 -1.89
N LEU A 263 1.36 2.41 -2.91
CA LEU A 263 1.30 1.69 -4.19
C LEU A 263 1.51 0.19 -4.01
N GLN A 264 2.51 -0.19 -3.21
CA GLN A 264 2.79 -1.60 -2.91
C GLN A 264 1.60 -2.26 -2.20
N ALA A 265 0.98 -1.57 -1.25
CA ALA A 265 -0.20 -2.06 -0.54
C ALA A 265 -1.42 -2.19 -1.47
N ALA A 266 -1.64 -1.22 -2.36
CA ALA A 266 -2.74 -1.24 -3.32
C ALA A 266 -2.58 -2.40 -4.32
N GLU A 267 -1.38 -2.59 -4.89
CA GLU A 267 -1.09 -3.73 -5.76
C GLU A 267 -1.22 -5.08 -5.03
N TYR A 268 -0.83 -5.11 -3.74
CA TYR A 268 -0.99 -6.31 -2.93
C TYR A 268 -2.46 -6.60 -2.64
N ALA A 269 -3.27 -5.58 -2.30
CA ALA A 269 -4.71 -5.71 -2.14
C ALA A 269 -5.39 -6.31 -3.38
N ASP A 270 -5.02 -5.81 -4.58
CA ASP A 270 -5.48 -6.36 -5.85
C ASP A 270 -5.02 -7.82 -6.07
N PHE A 271 -3.76 -8.12 -5.75
CA PHE A 271 -3.19 -9.48 -5.87
C PHE A 271 -3.94 -10.51 -5.01
N ILE A 272 -4.29 -10.16 -3.76
CA ILE A 272 -5.00 -11.07 -2.84
C ILE A 272 -6.51 -11.08 -3.05
N GLY A 273 -7.05 -10.19 -3.89
CA GLY A 273 -8.47 -10.15 -4.29
C GLY A 273 -9.34 -9.34 -3.34
N ALA A 274 -8.87 -8.21 -2.84
CA ALA A 274 -9.74 -7.22 -2.21
C ALA A 274 -10.73 -6.66 -3.24
N ASP A 275 -11.97 -6.46 -2.83
CA ASP A 275 -13.03 -5.90 -3.68
C ASP A 275 -12.98 -4.36 -3.68
N ILE A 276 -12.60 -3.79 -2.53
CA ILE A 276 -12.54 -2.34 -2.27
C ILE A 276 -11.22 -2.02 -1.58
N ILE A 277 -10.64 -0.89 -1.94
CA ILE A 277 -9.55 -0.24 -1.19
C ILE A 277 -10.12 1.02 -0.56
N ASN A 278 -10.02 1.14 0.77
CA ASN A 278 -10.28 2.37 1.50
C ASN A 278 -8.92 3.00 1.87
N SER A 279 -8.73 4.26 1.48
CA SER A 279 -7.55 5.05 1.81
C SER A 279 -8.01 6.42 2.30
N SER A 280 -7.80 6.70 3.58
CA SER A 280 -8.14 7.99 4.19
C SER A 280 -6.87 8.85 4.37
N LEU A 281 -6.04 8.85 3.35
CA LEU A 281 -4.71 9.45 3.28
C LEU A 281 -4.62 10.48 2.15
N GLY A 282 -3.65 11.36 2.21
CA GLY A 282 -3.38 12.33 1.16
C GLY A 282 -1.91 12.76 1.20
N TYR A 283 -1.29 12.86 0.03
CA TYR A 283 0.12 13.17 -0.15
C TYR A 283 0.25 14.52 -0.86
N THR A 284 0.40 15.61 -0.09
CA THR A 284 0.49 16.96 -0.65
C THR A 284 1.67 17.74 -0.10
N THR A 285 1.96 17.63 1.19
CA THR A 285 3.07 18.30 1.85
C THR A 285 3.88 17.31 2.63
N PHE A 286 5.20 17.39 2.50
CA PHE A 286 6.14 16.48 3.13
C PHE A 286 7.07 17.25 4.07
N ASP A 287 7.86 16.55 4.89
CA ASP A 287 8.85 17.16 5.80
C ASP A 287 9.93 17.97 5.05
N THR A 288 10.12 17.67 3.78
CA THR A 288 10.99 18.43 2.88
C THR A 288 10.16 19.13 1.81
N ILE A 289 10.18 20.46 1.79
CA ILE A 289 9.48 21.30 0.78
C ILE A 289 9.79 20.88 -0.67
N ILE A 290 10.94 20.25 -0.89
CA ILE A 290 11.35 19.77 -2.22
C ILE A 290 10.47 18.62 -2.71
N ASP A 291 9.83 17.90 -1.80
CA ASP A 291 8.98 16.75 -2.08
C ASP A 291 7.49 17.10 -2.13
N ASP A 292 7.12 18.36 -1.76
CA ASP A 292 5.73 18.82 -1.78
C ASP A 292 5.13 18.71 -3.19
N HIS A 293 3.91 18.18 -3.26
CA HIS A 293 3.12 18.16 -4.48
C HIS A 293 2.42 19.49 -4.70
N THR A 294 2.29 19.87 -5.96
CA THR A 294 1.55 21.05 -6.41
C THR A 294 0.39 20.64 -7.30
N TYR A 295 -0.47 21.58 -7.70
CA TYR A 295 -1.54 21.33 -8.67
C TYR A 295 -1.04 20.94 -10.07
N GLU A 296 0.28 21.04 -10.31
CA GLU A 296 0.91 20.74 -11.60
C GLU A 296 1.60 19.35 -11.60
N ASP A 297 1.62 18.66 -10.46
CA ASP A 297 2.28 17.35 -10.28
C ASP A 297 1.38 16.17 -10.64
#